data_972b29b9b3fb1cf83a6b9eff74a89ed6
#
_entry.id   972b29b9b3fb1cf83a6b9eff74a89ed6
#
_cell.length_a   1.000
_cell.length_b   1.000
_cell.length_c   1.000
_cell.angle_alpha   90.00
_cell.angle_beta   90.00
_cell.angle_gamma   90.00
#
_symmetry.space_group_name_H-M   'P 1'
#
loop_
_entity.id
_entity.type
_entity.pdbx_description
1 polymer ?
#
loop_
_entity_poly.entity_id
_entity_poly.type
_entity_poly.pdbx_seq_one_letter_code
_entity_poly.pdbx_strand_id
1 'polypeptide(L)'
;MKAKELLAQLNLDDYEKIFHALGVQEIRKTDSYWIVPTLCHNLDISSASYKLYFYLDTKTTFCFTECQKARDIIALVSDRWRLEGKQDFTFPQVLEWICGVCGINGAEKVGSQGFTQPAWKSRLSVYNVDKKSHYLGKRYDKSILRFLSPYHSPVFLNDGISELTMEKFGIGFYAPNNQITIPVYDLDGELIGIHCRNLNQKELDKGRKYIPLRTVSELDYRFKTNEVLYGMNMNYPVIEQRKQIQLFESPKAVLQLDSMYDSPSTAVGMFGLNLGKNRRSMIIEAGVSEVIIGIDKDYETEDSKEFDKFISSAKKIARLFKGYARCSVLYDKDNLLGLKDSPTDHGREVYEKLMADRMVVEG
;
A
#
# COMPACT_ATOMS: atom_id res chain seq x y z
N MET A 1 -13.06 3.28 -26.32
CA MET A 1 -12.33 4.13 -25.36
C MET A 1 -11.60 3.25 -24.35
N LYS A 2 -10.35 3.55 -24.03
CA LYS A 2 -9.57 2.79 -23.03
C LYS A 2 -9.89 3.31 -21.61
N ALA A 3 -9.75 2.44 -20.58
CA ALA A 3 -10.02 2.84 -19.19
C ALA A 3 -9.29 4.12 -18.75
N LYS A 4 -8.02 4.25 -19.11
CA LYS A 4 -7.20 5.43 -18.78
C LYS A 4 -7.74 6.72 -19.43
N GLU A 5 -8.25 6.60 -20.65
CA GLU A 5 -8.84 7.73 -21.38
C GLU A 5 -10.16 8.16 -20.75
N LEU A 6 -10.97 7.17 -20.31
CA LEU A 6 -12.22 7.44 -19.59
C LEU A 6 -11.92 8.13 -18.24
N LEU A 7 -11.04 7.56 -17.41
CA LEU A 7 -10.70 8.13 -16.11
C LEU A 7 -10.15 9.56 -16.20
N ALA A 8 -9.40 9.88 -17.27
CA ALA A 8 -8.87 11.20 -17.49
C ALA A 8 -9.95 12.24 -17.92
N GLN A 9 -11.08 11.77 -18.44
CA GLN A 9 -12.21 12.64 -18.86
C GLN A 9 -13.20 12.91 -17.74
N LEU A 10 -13.27 12.03 -16.71
CA LEU A 10 -14.23 12.17 -15.62
C LEU A 10 -13.89 13.38 -14.74
N ASN A 11 -14.84 14.28 -14.59
CA ASN A 11 -14.83 15.37 -13.63
C ASN A 11 -15.56 14.98 -12.33
N LEU A 12 -15.57 15.85 -11.31
CA LEU A 12 -16.18 15.54 -10.00
C LEU A 12 -17.70 15.31 -10.11
N ASP A 13 -18.39 16.04 -10.98
CA ASP A 13 -19.84 15.86 -11.18
C ASP A 13 -20.14 14.46 -11.76
N ASP A 14 -19.24 13.93 -12.58
CA ASP A 14 -19.39 12.58 -13.12
C ASP A 14 -19.21 11.51 -12.05
N TYR A 15 -18.26 11.69 -11.13
CA TYR A 15 -18.14 10.79 -9.97
C TYR A 15 -19.38 10.82 -9.08
N GLU A 16 -19.97 12.00 -8.87
CA GLU A 16 -21.21 12.14 -8.13
C GLU A 16 -22.36 11.38 -8.80
N LYS A 17 -22.56 11.57 -10.12
CA LYS A 17 -23.53 10.82 -10.91
C LYS A 17 -23.35 9.30 -10.79
N ILE A 18 -22.10 8.83 -10.86
CA ILE A 18 -21.80 7.41 -10.72
C ILE A 18 -22.17 6.90 -9.33
N PHE A 19 -21.82 7.60 -8.24
CA PHE A 19 -22.21 7.21 -6.91
C PHE A 19 -23.73 7.15 -6.74
N HIS A 20 -24.46 8.14 -7.26
CA HIS A 20 -25.93 8.13 -7.24
C HIS A 20 -26.50 6.98 -8.08
N ALA A 21 -25.93 6.68 -9.26
CA ALA A 21 -26.33 5.55 -10.09
C ALA A 21 -26.03 4.18 -9.44
N LEU A 22 -25.08 4.11 -8.51
CA LEU A 22 -24.80 2.94 -7.67
C LEU A 22 -25.70 2.85 -6.43
N GLY A 23 -26.65 3.79 -6.25
CA GLY A 23 -27.65 3.78 -5.18
C GLY A 23 -27.30 4.65 -3.96
N VAL A 24 -26.21 5.42 -4.00
CA VAL A 24 -25.84 6.36 -2.92
C VAL A 24 -26.83 7.53 -2.93
N GLN A 25 -27.55 7.75 -1.83
CA GLN A 25 -28.50 8.85 -1.70
C GLN A 25 -27.84 10.14 -1.21
N GLU A 26 -26.92 10.03 -0.26
CA GLU A 26 -26.22 11.15 0.36
C GLU A 26 -24.71 10.97 0.23
N ILE A 27 -24.01 12.04 -0.16
CA ILE A 27 -22.54 12.11 -0.22
C ILE A 27 -22.10 13.21 0.76
N ARG A 28 -21.30 12.85 1.76
CA ARG A 28 -20.71 13.80 2.70
C ARG A 28 -19.43 14.35 2.10
N LYS A 29 -19.45 15.63 1.71
CA LYS A 29 -18.37 16.27 0.97
C LYS A 29 -17.50 17.11 1.91
N THR A 30 -16.17 17.01 1.73
CA THR A 30 -15.16 17.91 2.27
C THR A 30 -14.30 18.46 1.12
N ASP A 31 -13.38 19.35 1.43
CA ASP A 31 -12.48 19.95 0.41
C ASP A 31 -11.45 18.95 -0.15
N SER A 32 -11.16 17.84 0.55
CA SER A 32 -10.14 16.88 0.16
C SER A 32 -10.69 15.51 -0.23
N TYR A 33 -11.85 15.13 0.31
CA TYR A 33 -12.46 13.82 0.07
C TYR A 33 -13.99 13.85 0.26
N TRP A 34 -14.66 12.88 -0.33
CA TRP A 34 -16.07 12.59 -0.09
C TRP A 34 -16.21 11.29 0.70
N ILE A 35 -17.24 11.20 1.54
CA ILE A 35 -17.57 9.99 2.28
C ILE A 35 -18.90 9.46 1.79
N VAL A 36 -18.92 8.20 1.37
CA VAL A 36 -20.12 7.50 0.90
C VAL A 36 -20.34 6.21 1.69
N PRO A 37 -21.54 5.61 1.64
CA PRO A 37 -21.78 4.29 2.23
C PRO A 37 -20.85 3.23 1.66
N THR A 38 -20.54 2.18 2.43
CA THR A 38 -19.65 1.09 2.04
C THR A 38 -20.31 0.14 1.02
N LEU A 39 -20.56 0.65 -0.19
CA LEU A 39 -21.23 -0.08 -1.29
C LEU A 39 -20.38 -1.21 -1.89
N CYS A 40 -19.12 -1.31 -1.51
CA CYS A 40 -18.20 -2.34 -2.01
C CYS A 40 -18.36 -3.73 -1.37
N HIS A 41 -19.10 -3.86 -0.26
CA HIS A 41 -19.35 -5.12 0.44
C HIS A 41 -20.74 -5.19 1.11
N ASN A 42 -21.55 -4.13 1.02
CA ASN A 42 -22.91 -4.12 1.51
C ASN A 42 -23.91 -4.08 0.36
N LEU A 43 -24.80 -5.08 0.28
CA LEU A 43 -25.88 -5.10 -0.71
C LEU A 43 -26.91 -4.00 -0.43
N ASP A 44 -27.30 -3.87 0.83
CA ASP A 44 -28.21 -2.82 1.27
C ASP A 44 -27.40 -1.56 1.62
N ILE A 45 -27.44 -0.58 0.72
CA ILE A 45 -26.74 0.69 0.89
C ILE A 45 -27.40 1.57 1.96
N SER A 46 -28.71 1.41 2.19
CA SER A 46 -29.45 2.23 3.13
C SER A 46 -29.02 2.03 4.59
N SER A 47 -28.58 0.80 4.90
CA SER A 47 -28.06 0.40 6.22
C SER A 47 -26.51 0.41 6.29
N ALA A 48 -25.83 0.72 5.19
CA ALA A 48 -24.39 0.65 5.11
C ALA A 48 -23.70 1.82 5.86
N SER A 49 -22.59 1.52 6.51
CA SER A 49 -21.81 2.55 7.22
C SER A 49 -21.11 3.52 6.26
N TYR A 50 -21.04 4.79 6.65
CA TYR A 50 -20.29 5.81 5.89
C TYR A 50 -18.79 5.69 6.19
N LYS A 51 -18.12 4.72 5.54
CA LYS A 51 -16.71 4.40 5.72
C LYS A 51 -15.98 4.11 4.39
N LEU A 52 -16.58 4.49 3.26
CA LEU A 52 -15.93 4.49 1.94
C LEU A 52 -15.58 5.92 1.60
N TYR A 53 -14.29 6.23 1.53
CA TYR A 53 -13.75 7.55 1.25
C TYR A 53 -13.35 7.64 -0.21
N PHE A 54 -13.76 8.71 -0.90
CA PHE A 54 -13.33 9.05 -2.24
C PHE A 54 -12.44 10.28 -2.18
N TYR A 55 -11.17 10.11 -2.49
CA TYR A 55 -10.15 11.17 -2.47
C TYR A 55 -10.18 11.98 -3.75
N LEU A 56 -10.30 13.33 -3.63
CA LEU A 56 -10.50 14.23 -4.77
C LEU A 56 -9.23 14.44 -5.59
N ASP A 57 -8.06 14.30 -5.02
CA ASP A 57 -6.75 14.42 -5.67
C ASP A 57 -6.40 13.19 -6.52
N THR A 58 -6.53 12.01 -5.95
CA THR A 58 -6.18 10.75 -6.60
C THR A 58 -7.31 10.13 -7.41
N LYS A 59 -8.55 10.60 -7.24
CA LYS A 59 -9.77 10.03 -7.83
C LYS A 59 -9.96 8.54 -7.48
N THR A 60 -9.49 8.13 -6.30
CA THR A 60 -9.60 6.76 -5.79
C THR A 60 -10.51 6.68 -4.58
N THR A 61 -11.11 5.53 -4.36
CA THR A 61 -11.89 5.23 -3.17
C THR A 61 -11.12 4.30 -2.26
N PHE A 62 -11.28 4.46 -0.93
CA PHE A 62 -10.76 3.55 0.07
C PHE A 62 -11.84 3.18 1.09
N CYS A 63 -12.01 1.88 1.33
CA CYS A 63 -12.95 1.37 2.33
C CYS A 63 -12.22 1.10 3.64
N PHE A 64 -12.62 1.79 4.70
CA PHE A 64 -12.00 1.67 6.03
C PHE A 64 -12.61 0.58 6.93
N THR A 65 -13.48 -0.27 6.39
CA THR A 65 -14.07 -1.38 7.12
C THR A 65 -13.59 -2.73 6.60
N GLU A 66 -14.47 -3.54 6.03
CA GLU A 66 -14.17 -4.93 5.70
C GLU A 66 -13.16 -5.08 4.54
N CYS A 67 -13.29 -4.26 3.50
CA CYS A 67 -12.45 -4.42 2.31
C CYS A 67 -11.03 -3.94 2.49
N GLN A 68 -10.81 -2.85 3.24
CA GLN A 68 -9.51 -2.18 3.42
C GLN A 68 -8.68 -2.06 2.12
N LYS A 69 -9.36 -1.69 1.03
CA LYS A 69 -8.80 -1.74 -0.32
C LYS A 69 -9.07 -0.43 -1.06
N ALA A 70 -8.03 0.11 -1.68
CA ALA A 70 -8.19 1.22 -2.60
C ALA A 70 -8.70 0.74 -3.96
N ARG A 71 -9.53 1.56 -4.62
CA ARG A 71 -10.14 1.28 -5.93
C ARG A 71 -10.29 2.55 -6.72
N ASP A 72 -10.06 2.48 -8.02
CA ASP A 72 -10.64 3.47 -8.93
C ASP A 72 -12.16 3.24 -9.09
N ILE A 73 -12.82 4.16 -9.76
CA ILE A 73 -14.27 4.08 -9.93
C ILE A 73 -14.69 2.86 -10.77
N ILE A 74 -13.87 2.42 -11.71
CA ILE A 74 -14.15 1.26 -12.58
C ILE A 74 -14.13 -0.03 -11.76
N ALA A 75 -13.11 -0.17 -10.90
CA ALA A 75 -13.00 -1.30 -9.99
C ALA A 75 -14.14 -1.32 -8.96
N LEU A 76 -14.55 -0.14 -8.45
CA LEU A 76 -15.66 -0.02 -7.52
C LEU A 76 -16.98 -0.46 -8.15
N VAL A 77 -17.30 -0.02 -9.36
CA VAL A 77 -18.48 -0.44 -10.13
C VAL A 77 -18.44 -1.96 -10.36
N SER A 78 -17.29 -2.49 -10.75
CA SER A 78 -17.11 -3.93 -10.97
C SER A 78 -17.34 -4.75 -9.72
N ASP A 79 -16.82 -4.31 -8.56
CA ASP A 79 -17.01 -4.99 -7.27
C ASP A 79 -18.49 -4.91 -6.84
N ARG A 80 -19.15 -3.77 -7.06
CA ARG A 80 -20.58 -3.62 -6.79
C ARG A 80 -21.43 -4.57 -7.61
N TRP A 81 -21.17 -4.69 -8.89
CA TRP A 81 -21.91 -5.60 -9.77
C TRP A 81 -21.72 -7.06 -9.40
N ARG A 82 -20.51 -7.48 -9.00
CA ARG A 82 -20.28 -8.85 -8.47
C ARG A 82 -21.07 -9.10 -7.21
N LEU A 83 -21.13 -8.14 -6.31
CA LEU A 83 -21.90 -8.24 -5.07
C LEU A 83 -23.41 -8.37 -5.35
N GLU A 84 -23.93 -7.68 -6.38
CA GLU A 84 -25.31 -7.78 -6.85
C GLU A 84 -25.62 -9.08 -7.61
N GLY A 85 -24.66 -10.01 -7.71
CA GLY A 85 -24.83 -11.29 -8.39
C GLY A 85 -24.71 -11.23 -9.91
N LYS A 86 -24.30 -10.12 -10.49
CA LYS A 86 -23.96 -9.98 -11.90
C LYS A 86 -22.59 -10.61 -12.13
N GLN A 87 -22.54 -11.90 -12.52
CA GLN A 87 -21.25 -12.60 -12.70
C GLN A 87 -20.74 -12.57 -14.15
N ASP A 88 -21.61 -12.36 -15.12
CA ASP A 88 -21.31 -12.49 -16.56
C ASP A 88 -21.01 -11.16 -17.26
N PHE A 89 -20.65 -10.09 -16.51
CA PHE A 89 -20.29 -8.82 -17.14
C PHE A 89 -18.81 -8.80 -17.55
N THR A 90 -18.55 -8.13 -18.66
CA THR A 90 -17.19 -7.90 -19.16
C THR A 90 -16.69 -6.51 -18.78
N PHE A 91 -15.36 -6.33 -18.74
CA PHE A 91 -14.75 -5.04 -18.47
C PHE A 91 -15.23 -3.91 -19.44
N PRO A 92 -15.39 -4.13 -20.77
CA PRO A 92 -15.99 -3.15 -21.65
C PRO A 92 -17.40 -2.71 -21.25
N GLN A 93 -18.23 -3.60 -20.74
CA GLN A 93 -19.60 -3.27 -20.29
C GLN A 93 -19.60 -2.34 -19.08
N VAL A 94 -18.61 -2.45 -18.18
CA VAL A 94 -18.43 -1.50 -17.06
C VAL A 94 -18.08 -0.11 -17.61
N LEU A 95 -17.17 -0.02 -18.57
CA LEU A 95 -16.81 1.25 -19.20
C LEU A 95 -18.01 1.87 -19.93
N GLU A 96 -18.75 1.08 -20.67
CA GLU A 96 -19.96 1.50 -21.41
C GLU A 96 -21.03 2.06 -20.46
N TRP A 97 -21.24 1.38 -19.32
CA TRP A 97 -22.17 1.83 -18.30
C TRP A 97 -21.74 3.17 -17.69
N ILE A 98 -20.47 3.31 -17.33
CA ILE A 98 -19.94 4.59 -16.81
C ILE A 98 -20.11 5.70 -17.85
N CYS A 99 -19.79 5.44 -19.12
CA CYS A 99 -20.01 6.41 -20.21
C CYS A 99 -21.49 6.80 -20.33
N GLY A 100 -22.40 5.84 -20.24
CA GLY A 100 -23.84 6.08 -20.27
C GLY A 100 -24.32 6.95 -19.10
N VAL A 101 -23.86 6.69 -17.88
CA VAL A 101 -24.19 7.47 -16.68
C VAL A 101 -23.67 8.90 -16.78
N CYS A 102 -22.48 9.10 -17.33
CA CYS A 102 -21.84 10.41 -17.44
C CYS A 102 -22.23 11.18 -18.72
N GLY A 103 -22.96 10.56 -19.66
CA GLY A 103 -23.31 11.17 -20.94
C GLY A 103 -22.10 11.38 -21.86
N ILE A 104 -21.04 10.57 -21.70
CA ILE A 104 -19.84 10.65 -22.51
C ILE A 104 -20.06 9.91 -23.83
N ASN A 105 -20.14 10.65 -24.93
CA ASN A 105 -20.25 10.10 -26.28
C ASN A 105 -18.87 9.51 -26.70
N GLY A 106 -18.78 8.20 -26.92
CA GLY A 106 -17.54 7.59 -27.37
C GLY A 106 -17.47 6.08 -27.25
N ALA A 107 -18.59 5.43 -26.94
CA ALA A 107 -18.71 3.99 -27.10
C ALA A 107 -18.96 3.64 -28.58
N GLU A 108 -17.96 3.83 -29.43
CA GLU A 108 -17.95 3.07 -30.69
C GLU A 108 -18.02 1.59 -30.32
N LYS A 109 -19.01 0.89 -30.88
CA LYS A 109 -19.14 -0.57 -30.77
C LYS A 109 -17.79 -1.20 -31.12
N VAL A 110 -17.07 -1.67 -30.11
CA VAL A 110 -15.89 -2.50 -30.32
C VAL A 110 -16.42 -3.81 -30.87
N GLY A 111 -16.54 -3.85 -32.21
CA GLY A 111 -16.80 -5.09 -32.93
C GLY A 111 -15.72 -6.10 -32.54
N SER A 112 -16.12 -7.33 -32.31
CA SER A 112 -15.28 -8.48 -32.07
C SER A 112 -14.39 -8.78 -33.30
N GLN A 113 -13.40 -7.93 -33.54
CA GLN A 113 -12.29 -8.28 -34.44
C GLN A 113 -11.13 -8.71 -33.57
N GLY A 114 -10.74 -9.97 -33.74
CA GLY A 114 -9.66 -10.62 -33.03
C GLY A 114 -8.39 -9.76 -33.04
N PHE A 115 -8.03 -9.27 -31.88
CA PHE A 115 -6.73 -8.66 -31.63
C PHE A 115 -5.68 -9.78 -31.68
N THR A 116 -4.96 -9.90 -32.79
CA THR A 116 -3.69 -10.63 -32.82
C THR A 116 -2.72 -9.85 -31.91
N GLN A 117 -2.47 -10.39 -30.73
CA GLN A 117 -1.50 -9.81 -29.80
C GLN A 117 -0.12 -9.77 -30.47
N PRO A 118 0.62 -8.66 -30.34
CA PRO A 118 1.99 -8.60 -30.86
C PRO A 118 2.82 -9.74 -30.29
N ALA A 119 3.68 -10.36 -31.10
CA ALA A 119 4.46 -11.57 -30.75
C ALA A 119 5.32 -11.43 -29.49
N TRP A 120 5.66 -10.22 -29.05
CA TRP A 120 6.36 -9.98 -27.79
C TRP A 120 5.45 -10.16 -26.56
N LYS A 121 4.11 -9.95 -26.69
CA LYS A 121 3.16 -10.19 -25.59
C LYS A 121 2.95 -11.69 -25.33
N SER A 122 3.07 -12.54 -26.34
CA SER A 122 3.00 -14.00 -26.14
C SER A 122 4.23 -14.55 -25.42
N ARG A 123 5.38 -13.88 -25.51
CA ARG A 123 6.58 -14.21 -24.72
C ARG A 123 6.46 -13.71 -23.26
N LEU A 124 5.63 -12.73 -22.98
CA LEU A 124 5.31 -12.26 -21.62
C LEU A 124 4.16 -13.05 -20.98
N SER A 125 3.41 -13.87 -21.75
CA SER A 125 2.34 -14.71 -21.18
C SER A 125 2.88 -15.80 -20.24
N VAL A 126 4.17 -16.14 -20.33
CA VAL A 126 4.88 -16.96 -19.32
C VAL A 126 4.95 -16.24 -17.97
N TYR A 127 4.71 -14.91 -17.93
CA TYR A 127 4.65 -14.06 -16.75
C TYR A 127 3.23 -13.57 -16.43
N ASN A 128 2.19 -14.09 -17.13
CA ASN A 128 0.81 -13.95 -16.70
C ASN A 128 0.59 -14.82 -15.45
N VAL A 129 1.18 -14.39 -14.36
CA VAL A 129 0.79 -14.85 -13.03
C VAL A 129 -0.55 -14.21 -12.77
N ASP A 130 -1.58 -15.03 -12.55
CA ASP A 130 -2.87 -14.57 -12.03
C ASP A 130 -2.60 -13.60 -10.87
N LYS A 131 -3.26 -12.44 -10.85
CA LYS A 131 -3.16 -11.40 -9.79
C LYS A 131 -3.71 -11.91 -8.44
N LYS A 132 -3.40 -13.14 -8.09
CA LYS A 132 -3.71 -13.72 -6.78
C LYS A 132 -2.60 -13.35 -5.82
N SER A 133 -2.97 -13.05 -4.60
CA SER A 133 -2.03 -12.87 -3.51
C SER A 133 -0.99 -13.99 -3.55
N HIS A 134 0.28 -13.63 -3.72
CA HIS A 134 1.39 -14.57 -3.69
C HIS A 134 1.69 -15.11 -2.30
N TYR A 135 0.91 -14.70 -1.29
CA TYR A 135 1.09 -15.16 0.06
C TYR A 135 0.55 -16.58 0.24
N LEU A 136 1.47 -17.52 0.43
CA LEU A 136 1.17 -18.95 0.64
C LEU A 136 1.14 -19.34 2.12
N GLY A 137 1.26 -18.36 3.03
CA GLY A 137 1.24 -18.58 4.46
C GLY A 137 -0.17 -18.69 5.05
N LYS A 138 -0.23 -18.81 6.38
CA LYS A 138 -1.47 -18.84 7.14
C LYS A 138 -2.14 -17.46 7.10
N ARG A 139 -3.45 -17.41 6.90
CA ARG A 139 -4.32 -16.26 7.11
C ARG A 139 -5.04 -16.40 8.44
N TYR A 140 -5.24 -15.29 9.13
CA TYR A 140 -5.86 -15.26 10.45
C TYR A 140 -7.20 -14.54 10.39
N ASP A 141 -8.12 -14.93 11.29
CA ASP A 141 -9.39 -14.25 11.45
C ASP A 141 -9.15 -12.83 11.98
N LYS A 142 -9.72 -11.83 11.31
CA LYS A 142 -9.63 -10.41 11.70
C LYS A 142 -10.33 -10.11 13.03
N SER A 143 -11.15 -11.03 13.55
CA SER A 143 -11.84 -10.86 14.85
C SER A 143 -10.87 -10.60 16.00
N ILE A 144 -9.63 -11.14 15.91
CA ILE A 144 -8.58 -10.86 16.89
C ILE A 144 -8.33 -9.36 17.09
N LEU A 145 -8.45 -8.57 16.02
CA LEU A 145 -8.19 -7.13 16.08
C LEU A 145 -9.17 -6.40 17.02
N ARG A 146 -10.35 -6.98 17.27
CA ARG A 146 -11.33 -6.44 18.23
C ARG A 146 -10.89 -6.56 19.70
N PHE A 147 -9.96 -7.48 19.97
CA PHE A 147 -9.38 -7.69 21.31
C PHE A 147 -8.10 -6.88 21.54
N LEU A 148 -7.61 -6.21 20.50
CA LEU A 148 -6.50 -5.29 20.62
C LEU A 148 -7.09 -3.90 20.87
N SER A 149 -6.74 -3.29 22.00
CA SER A 149 -7.22 -1.94 22.32
C SER A 149 -6.72 -0.96 21.25
N PRO A 150 -7.59 -0.13 20.65
CA PRO A 150 -7.13 1.03 19.90
C PRO A 150 -6.17 1.84 20.81
N TYR A 151 -5.02 2.20 20.28
CA TYR A 151 -3.99 2.82 21.11
C TYR A 151 -3.16 3.81 20.30
N HIS A 152 -3.25 5.07 20.70
CA HIS A 152 -2.39 6.12 20.19
C HIS A 152 -1.11 6.14 21.01
N SER A 153 -0.13 5.34 20.59
CA SER A 153 1.11 5.15 21.33
C SER A 153 1.93 6.44 21.43
N PRO A 154 2.27 6.92 22.66
CA PRO A 154 3.18 8.05 22.82
C PRO A 154 4.53 7.82 22.13
N VAL A 155 5.01 6.57 22.04
CA VAL A 155 6.24 6.21 21.33
C VAL A 155 6.10 6.49 19.84
N PHE A 156 4.97 6.13 19.23
CA PHE A 156 4.73 6.39 17.82
C PHE A 156 4.43 7.87 17.54
N LEU A 157 3.74 8.58 18.45
CA LEU A 157 3.56 10.02 18.34
C LEU A 157 4.91 10.76 18.37
N ASN A 158 5.80 10.38 19.28
CA ASN A 158 7.17 10.92 19.33
C ASN A 158 8.02 10.56 18.11
N ASP A 159 7.75 9.41 17.49
CA ASP A 159 8.35 8.98 16.21
C ASP A 159 7.71 9.73 15.00
N GLY A 160 6.82 10.70 15.20
CA GLY A 160 6.16 11.48 14.16
C GLY A 160 5.02 10.75 13.43
N ILE A 161 4.47 9.69 14.04
CA ILE A 161 3.32 8.96 13.48
C ILE A 161 2.03 9.51 14.11
N SER A 162 1.14 10.06 13.28
CA SER A 162 -0.11 10.68 13.70
C SER A 162 -1.14 9.66 14.22
N GLU A 163 -2.06 10.12 15.06
CA GLU A 163 -3.20 9.31 15.52
C GLU A 163 -4.02 8.78 14.34
N LEU A 164 -4.28 9.63 13.36
CA LEU A 164 -5.02 9.27 12.16
C LEU A 164 -4.34 8.12 11.39
N THR A 165 -3.01 8.18 11.24
CA THR A 165 -2.25 7.07 10.63
C THR A 165 -2.34 5.81 11.47
N MET A 166 -2.23 5.91 12.80
CA MET A 166 -2.36 4.74 13.68
C MET A 166 -3.74 4.09 13.55
N GLU A 167 -4.81 4.88 13.49
CA GLU A 167 -6.17 4.37 13.25
C GLU A 167 -6.30 3.72 11.87
N LYS A 168 -5.82 4.40 10.83
CA LYS A 168 -5.86 3.94 9.44
C LYS A 168 -5.17 2.59 9.24
N PHE A 169 -4.02 2.37 9.89
CA PHE A 169 -3.26 1.12 9.82
C PHE A 169 -3.68 0.08 10.87
N GLY A 170 -4.67 0.39 11.70
CA GLY A 170 -5.18 -0.51 12.73
C GLY A 170 -4.17 -0.78 13.84
N ILE A 171 -3.33 0.21 14.16
CA ILE A 171 -2.35 0.10 15.24
C ILE A 171 -3.11 -0.04 16.56
N GLY A 172 -2.74 -1.05 17.33
CA GLY A 172 -3.37 -1.34 18.59
C GLY A 172 -2.36 -1.63 19.68
N PHE A 173 -2.86 -2.11 20.82
CA PHE A 173 -2.04 -2.43 21.97
C PHE A 173 -2.44 -3.79 22.60
N TYR A 174 -1.46 -4.63 22.84
CA TYR A 174 -1.63 -5.86 23.57
C TYR A 174 -1.04 -5.72 24.98
N ALA A 175 -1.93 -5.39 25.92
CA ALA A 175 -1.56 -5.07 27.30
C ALA A 175 -0.79 -6.18 28.05
N PRO A 176 -1.14 -7.49 27.91
CA PRO A 176 -0.43 -8.54 28.65
C PRO A 176 1.08 -8.57 28.41
N ASN A 177 1.52 -8.22 27.22
CA ASN A 177 2.94 -8.24 26.85
C ASN A 177 3.57 -6.83 26.80
N ASN A 178 2.78 -5.78 27.06
CA ASN A 178 3.21 -4.39 26.88
C ASN A 178 3.77 -4.14 25.47
N GLN A 179 2.94 -4.40 24.45
CA GLN A 179 3.33 -4.36 23.05
C GLN A 179 2.38 -3.52 22.21
N ILE A 180 2.92 -2.64 21.37
CA ILE A 180 2.17 -2.00 20.27
C ILE A 180 2.02 -3.04 19.17
N THR A 181 0.79 -3.21 18.66
CA THR A 181 0.49 -4.19 17.61
C THR A 181 0.34 -3.51 16.26
N ILE A 182 0.92 -4.13 15.25
CA ILE A 182 0.98 -3.65 13.87
C ILE A 182 0.42 -4.78 12.99
N PRO A 183 -0.88 -4.73 12.60
CA PRO A 183 -1.46 -5.74 11.74
C PRO A 183 -0.78 -5.77 10.36
N VAL A 184 -0.58 -6.96 9.82
CA VAL A 184 0.05 -7.17 8.51
C VAL A 184 -0.95 -7.88 7.60
N TYR A 185 -1.15 -7.32 6.42
CA TYR A 185 -2.10 -7.80 5.44
C TYR A 185 -1.40 -8.22 4.15
N ASP A 186 -1.97 -9.20 3.45
CA ASP A 186 -1.58 -9.51 2.09
C ASP A 186 -2.24 -8.55 1.07
N LEU A 187 -1.97 -8.74 -0.22
CA LEU A 187 -2.53 -7.90 -1.29
C LEU A 187 -4.06 -8.00 -1.40
N ASP A 188 -4.65 -9.09 -0.94
CA ASP A 188 -6.11 -9.27 -0.90
C ASP A 188 -6.73 -8.56 0.31
N GLY A 189 -5.91 -7.98 1.19
CA GLY A 189 -6.33 -7.34 2.44
C GLY A 189 -6.63 -8.34 3.55
N GLU A 190 -6.25 -9.62 3.41
CA GLU A 190 -6.43 -10.62 4.46
C GLU A 190 -5.33 -10.51 5.53
N LEU A 191 -5.71 -10.68 6.80
CA LEU A 191 -4.78 -10.62 7.92
C LEU A 191 -3.85 -11.84 7.88
N ILE A 192 -2.55 -11.62 7.69
CA ILE A 192 -1.55 -12.68 7.60
C ILE A 192 -0.64 -12.76 8.81
N GLY A 193 -0.73 -11.77 9.70
CA GLY A 193 0.03 -11.76 10.94
C GLY A 193 -0.09 -10.44 11.69
N ILE A 194 0.51 -10.41 12.86
CA ILE A 194 0.59 -9.19 13.67
C ILE A 194 2.02 -9.02 14.13
N HIS A 195 2.66 -7.95 13.67
CA HIS A 195 3.98 -7.54 14.12
C HIS A 195 3.84 -6.69 15.38
N CYS A 196 4.76 -6.79 16.31
CA CYS A 196 4.69 -6.05 17.57
C CYS A 196 5.97 -5.27 17.84
N ARG A 197 5.81 -4.03 18.31
CA ARG A 197 6.88 -3.26 18.93
C ARG A 197 6.84 -3.47 20.43
N ASN A 198 7.89 -4.05 21.00
CA ASN A 198 8.02 -4.21 22.45
C ASN A 198 8.25 -2.86 23.15
N LEU A 199 7.56 -2.65 24.26
CA LEU A 199 7.79 -1.56 25.19
C LEU A 199 8.39 -2.08 26.52
N ASN A 200 8.57 -3.41 26.65
CA ASN A 200 9.17 -4.02 27.84
C ASN A 200 10.68 -3.95 27.74
N GLN A 201 11.33 -3.26 28.70
CA GLN A 201 12.78 -3.05 28.71
C GLN A 201 13.57 -4.37 28.70
N LYS A 202 13.11 -5.40 29.43
CA LYS A 202 13.78 -6.71 29.44
C LYS A 202 13.85 -7.38 28.06
N GLU A 203 12.86 -7.18 27.21
CA GLU A 203 12.87 -7.70 25.85
C GLU A 203 13.69 -6.81 24.90
N LEU A 204 13.68 -5.50 25.13
CA LEU A 204 14.54 -4.55 24.39
C LEU A 204 16.03 -4.84 24.64
N ASP A 205 16.41 -5.13 25.89
CA ASP A 205 17.79 -5.46 26.27
C ASP A 205 18.29 -6.75 25.60
N LYS A 206 17.36 -7.66 25.24
CA LYS A 206 17.65 -8.87 24.45
C LYS A 206 17.68 -8.63 22.95
N GLY A 207 17.57 -7.37 22.49
CA GLY A 207 17.48 -7.01 21.07
C GLY A 207 16.15 -7.34 20.41
N ARG A 208 15.10 -7.64 21.18
CA ARG A 208 13.79 -8.03 20.68
C ARG A 208 12.85 -6.83 20.56
N LYS A 209 13.29 -5.81 19.85
CA LYS A 209 12.51 -4.58 19.62
C LYS A 209 11.23 -4.86 18.83
N TYR A 210 11.31 -5.72 17.83
CA TYR A 210 10.18 -6.13 16.99
C TYR A 210 10.08 -7.64 16.92
N ILE A 211 8.89 -8.18 17.21
CA ILE A 211 8.59 -9.62 17.18
C ILE A 211 7.14 -9.86 16.69
N PRO A 212 6.79 -11.05 16.23
CA PRO A 212 5.39 -11.42 16.00
C PRO A 212 4.60 -11.44 17.32
N LEU A 213 3.29 -11.12 17.25
CA LEU A 213 2.41 -11.28 18.41
C LEU A 213 2.29 -12.75 18.80
N ARG A 214 2.54 -13.03 20.08
CA ARG A 214 2.17 -14.26 20.73
C ARG A 214 1.27 -13.93 21.93
N THR A 215 0.05 -14.44 21.91
CA THR A 215 -0.92 -14.17 22.98
C THR A 215 -0.62 -15.03 24.21
N VAL A 216 -1.20 -14.65 25.36
CA VAL A 216 -1.13 -15.46 26.59
C VAL A 216 -1.80 -16.82 26.45
N SER A 217 -2.75 -16.98 25.53
CA SER A 217 -3.35 -18.26 25.14
C SER A 217 -2.52 -19.04 24.12
N GLU A 218 -1.26 -18.68 23.94
CA GLU A 218 -0.28 -19.29 23.03
C GLU A 218 -0.62 -19.25 21.54
N LEU A 219 -1.58 -18.41 21.12
CA LEU A 219 -1.83 -18.16 19.70
C LEU A 219 -0.66 -17.33 19.13
N ASP A 220 -0.05 -17.84 18.07
CA ASP A 220 1.09 -17.23 17.40
C ASP A 220 0.64 -16.62 16.07
N TYR A 221 0.77 -15.31 15.93
CA TYR A 221 0.42 -14.52 14.73
C TYR A 221 1.63 -14.25 13.83
N ARG A 222 2.57 -15.19 13.82
CA ARG A 222 3.75 -15.16 12.97
C ARG A 222 3.39 -15.30 11.51
N PHE A 223 4.10 -14.57 10.65
CA PHE A 223 3.93 -14.59 9.20
C PHE A 223 5.30 -14.74 8.50
N LYS A 224 5.25 -15.08 7.22
CA LYS A 224 6.45 -15.19 6.40
C LYS A 224 6.87 -13.81 5.91
N THR A 225 7.76 -13.15 6.63
CA THR A 225 8.21 -11.79 6.33
C THR A 225 8.78 -11.63 4.92
N ASN A 226 9.39 -12.67 4.35
CA ASN A 226 9.94 -12.67 2.99
C ASN A 226 8.90 -12.79 1.85
N GLU A 227 7.63 -12.97 2.18
CA GLU A 227 6.52 -13.08 1.22
C GLU A 227 5.60 -11.85 1.21
N VAL A 228 5.89 -10.82 2.02
CA VAL A 228 5.02 -9.65 2.16
C VAL A 228 5.82 -8.35 2.20
N LEU A 229 5.23 -7.28 1.69
CA LEU A 229 5.68 -5.90 1.82
C LEU A 229 4.63 -5.14 2.64
N TYR A 230 5.02 -4.62 3.81
CA TYR A 230 4.11 -3.87 4.67
C TYR A 230 3.58 -2.62 3.97
N GLY A 231 2.29 -2.38 4.06
CA GLY A 231 1.63 -1.25 3.42
C GLY A 231 1.37 -1.43 1.93
N MET A 232 1.85 -2.52 1.30
CA MET A 232 1.66 -2.76 -0.13
C MET A 232 0.17 -2.86 -0.51
N ASN A 233 -0.66 -3.48 0.32
CA ASN A 233 -2.10 -3.60 0.09
C ASN A 233 -2.80 -2.23 0.03
N MET A 234 -2.34 -1.25 0.78
CA MET A 234 -2.90 0.11 0.84
C MET A 234 -2.32 1.01 -0.25
N ASN A 235 -1.02 0.89 -0.49
CA ASN A 235 -0.26 1.76 -1.38
C ASN A 235 -0.20 1.27 -2.83
N TYR A 236 -0.65 0.04 -3.12
CA TYR A 236 -0.57 -0.58 -4.44
C TYR A 236 -1.12 0.30 -5.57
N PRO A 237 -2.30 0.94 -5.44
CA PRO A 237 -2.84 1.78 -6.53
C PRO A 237 -1.96 2.98 -6.86
N VAL A 238 -1.37 3.60 -5.82
CA VAL A 238 -0.46 4.75 -6.01
C VAL A 238 0.86 4.29 -6.60
N ILE A 239 1.39 3.14 -6.17
CA ILE A 239 2.59 2.51 -6.74
C ILE A 239 2.36 2.18 -8.21
N GLU A 240 1.24 1.53 -8.54
CA GLU A 240 0.89 1.19 -9.92
C GLU A 240 0.70 2.43 -10.80
N GLN A 241 0.07 3.49 -10.28
CA GLN A 241 -0.14 4.75 -10.98
C GLN A 241 1.15 5.51 -11.23
N ARG A 242 1.98 5.67 -10.19
CA ARG A 242 3.23 6.44 -10.27
C ARG A 242 4.37 5.66 -10.89
N LYS A 243 4.22 4.34 -11.05
CA LYS A 243 5.29 3.42 -11.48
C LYS A 243 6.56 3.52 -10.63
N GLN A 244 6.40 3.91 -9.38
CA GLN A 244 7.45 4.14 -8.42
C GLN A 244 7.15 3.40 -7.12
N ILE A 245 8.17 2.81 -6.50
CA ILE A 245 8.10 2.22 -5.17
C ILE A 245 9.27 2.67 -4.31
N GLN A 246 9.00 2.87 -3.03
CA GLN A 246 10.00 3.20 -2.02
C GLN A 246 10.11 2.04 -1.03
N LEU A 247 11.30 1.46 -0.91
CA LEU A 247 11.58 0.29 -0.10
C LEU A 247 12.26 0.71 1.19
N PHE A 248 11.57 0.57 2.32
CA PHE A 248 12.12 0.85 3.64
C PHE A 248 12.35 -0.42 4.44
N GLU A 249 13.27 -0.38 5.39
CA GLU A 249 13.60 -1.53 6.22
C GLU A 249 12.44 -1.94 7.14
N SER A 250 11.75 -0.95 7.73
CA SER A 250 10.74 -1.20 8.76
C SER A 250 9.35 -0.67 8.40
N PRO A 251 8.27 -1.24 8.98
CA PRO A 251 6.92 -0.68 8.91
C PRO A 251 6.82 0.76 9.42
N LYS A 252 7.67 1.17 10.37
CA LYS A 252 7.68 2.52 10.96
C LYS A 252 7.80 3.60 9.89
N ALA A 253 8.72 3.44 8.94
CA ALA A 253 8.92 4.42 7.86
C ALA A 253 7.68 4.60 6.98
N VAL A 254 6.91 3.53 6.73
CA VAL A 254 5.64 3.60 5.98
C VAL A 254 4.62 4.43 6.74
N LEU A 255 4.50 4.21 8.06
CA LEU A 255 3.59 4.97 8.93
C LEU A 255 4.00 6.44 9.02
N GLN A 256 5.29 6.72 9.13
CA GLN A 256 5.82 8.10 9.15
C GLN A 256 5.51 8.84 7.85
N LEU A 257 5.72 8.21 6.69
CA LEU A 257 5.41 8.84 5.40
C LEU A 257 3.90 9.07 5.21
N ASP A 258 3.06 8.14 5.63
CA ASP A 258 1.62 8.35 5.62
C ASP A 258 1.24 9.56 6.50
N SER A 259 1.85 9.69 7.68
CA SER A 259 1.62 10.82 8.59
C SER A 259 2.12 12.16 8.05
N MET A 260 3.27 12.16 7.34
CA MET A 260 3.85 13.38 6.77
C MET A 260 3.00 13.99 5.65
N TYR A 261 2.32 13.14 4.89
CA TYR A 261 1.59 13.57 3.69
C TYR A 261 0.08 13.42 3.82
N ASP A 262 -0.41 12.80 4.90
CA ASP A 262 -1.81 12.46 5.13
C ASP A 262 -2.48 11.82 3.89
N SER A 263 -1.72 10.99 3.19
CA SER A 263 -2.15 10.36 1.95
C SER A 263 -1.41 9.05 1.68
N PRO A 264 -2.02 8.13 0.90
CA PRO A 264 -1.32 6.96 0.42
C PRO A 264 -0.04 7.34 -0.33
N SER A 265 1.06 6.67 0.00
CA SER A 265 2.37 6.91 -0.58
C SER A 265 2.80 5.75 -1.49
N THR A 266 4.02 5.81 -2.02
CA THR A 266 4.63 4.67 -2.72
C THR A 266 5.52 3.83 -1.81
N ALA A 267 5.45 4.05 -0.48
CA ALA A 267 6.30 3.41 0.51
C ALA A 267 5.82 2.01 0.89
N VAL A 268 6.75 1.09 1.06
CA VAL A 268 6.51 -0.24 1.62
C VAL A 268 7.65 -0.65 2.57
N GLY A 269 7.30 -1.42 3.60
CA GLY A 269 8.25 -1.93 4.59
C GLY A 269 8.68 -3.37 4.29
N MET A 270 9.97 -3.63 4.33
CA MET A 270 10.56 -4.94 4.00
C MET A 270 10.72 -5.88 5.20
N PHE A 271 10.52 -5.45 6.44
CA PHE A 271 10.88 -6.21 7.64
C PHE A 271 12.35 -6.69 7.64
N GLY A 272 13.27 -5.78 7.33
CA GLY A 272 14.70 -6.01 7.13
C GLY A 272 15.12 -5.91 5.66
N LEU A 273 16.42 -5.98 5.37
CA LEU A 273 17.01 -5.67 4.06
C LEU A 273 16.91 -6.78 3.00
N ASN A 274 16.30 -7.93 3.32
CA ASN A 274 16.26 -9.06 2.39
C ASN A 274 15.03 -8.98 1.47
N LEU A 275 15.25 -8.60 0.22
CA LEU A 275 14.21 -8.63 -0.82
C LEU A 275 14.27 -9.96 -1.59
N GLY A 276 13.46 -10.93 -1.14
CA GLY A 276 13.35 -12.26 -1.77
C GLY A 276 12.60 -12.24 -3.12
N LYS A 277 12.58 -13.40 -3.79
CA LYS A 277 11.97 -13.56 -5.12
C LYS A 277 10.50 -13.12 -5.15
N ASN A 278 9.70 -13.51 -4.17
CA ASN A 278 8.26 -13.22 -4.14
C ASN A 278 8.00 -11.70 -4.06
N ARG A 279 8.72 -10.98 -3.18
CA ARG A 279 8.62 -9.52 -3.07
C ARG A 279 9.04 -8.82 -4.35
N ARG A 280 10.13 -9.30 -5.00
CA ARG A 280 10.56 -8.81 -6.31
C ARG A 280 9.47 -8.98 -7.35
N SER A 281 8.83 -10.16 -7.42
CA SER A 281 7.74 -10.42 -8.36
C SER A 281 6.57 -9.46 -8.15
N MET A 282 6.13 -9.22 -6.91
CA MET A 282 5.08 -8.25 -6.58
C MET A 282 5.39 -6.85 -7.13
N ILE A 283 6.64 -6.39 -7.00
CA ILE A 283 7.07 -5.07 -7.45
C ILE A 283 7.07 -4.99 -8.98
N ILE A 284 7.57 -6.04 -9.66
CA ILE A 284 7.58 -6.10 -11.12
C ILE A 284 6.16 -6.15 -11.68
N GLU A 285 5.26 -6.92 -11.05
CA GLU A 285 3.86 -7.04 -11.44
C GLU A 285 3.08 -5.73 -11.27
N ALA A 286 3.44 -4.91 -10.28
CA ALA A 286 2.93 -3.54 -10.14
C ALA A 286 3.41 -2.62 -11.29
N GLY A 287 4.27 -3.09 -12.18
CA GLY A 287 4.77 -2.35 -13.33
C GLY A 287 5.65 -1.18 -12.94
N VAL A 288 6.39 -1.30 -11.86
CA VAL A 288 7.28 -0.26 -11.31
C VAL A 288 8.44 -0.03 -12.28
N SER A 289 8.72 1.23 -12.58
CA SER A 289 9.87 1.67 -13.40
C SER A 289 10.95 2.41 -12.58
N GLU A 290 10.63 2.79 -11.33
CA GLU A 290 11.57 3.41 -10.40
C GLU A 290 11.47 2.78 -9.02
N VAL A 291 12.61 2.33 -8.49
CA VAL A 291 12.77 1.78 -7.14
C VAL A 291 13.67 2.70 -6.34
N ILE A 292 13.14 3.25 -5.25
CA ILE A 292 13.88 4.09 -4.32
C ILE A 292 14.15 3.29 -3.05
N ILE A 293 15.40 3.19 -2.66
CA ILE A 293 15.86 2.35 -1.56
C ILE A 293 16.13 3.26 -0.36
N GLY A 294 15.38 3.07 0.72
CA GLY A 294 15.51 3.79 1.98
C GLY A 294 16.06 2.87 3.08
N ILE A 295 17.36 2.72 3.14
CA ILE A 295 18.08 1.96 4.18
C ILE A 295 18.39 2.89 5.35
N ASP A 296 18.33 2.38 6.58
CA ASP A 296 18.73 3.12 7.77
C ASP A 296 20.23 3.47 7.71
N LYS A 297 20.60 4.66 8.19
CA LYS A 297 21.97 5.16 8.15
C LYS A 297 22.85 4.41 9.15
N ASP A 298 23.73 3.56 8.64
CA ASP A 298 24.60 2.67 9.43
C ASP A 298 26.08 3.07 9.36
N TYR A 299 26.37 4.32 8.98
CA TYR A 299 27.71 4.86 8.79
C TYR A 299 27.82 6.29 9.36
N GLU A 300 29.00 6.67 9.81
CA GLU A 300 29.30 8.04 10.25
C GLU A 300 29.96 8.87 9.14
N THR A 301 30.86 8.25 8.38
CA THR A 301 31.62 8.90 7.31
C THR A 301 31.63 8.05 6.04
N GLU A 302 31.80 8.70 4.89
CA GLU A 302 31.85 8.02 3.58
C GLU A 302 33.09 7.14 3.39
N ASP A 303 34.19 7.42 4.09
CA ASP A 303 35.41 6.61 4.03
C ASP A 303 35.37 5.38 4.90
N SER A 304 34.22 5.10 5.55
CA SER A 304 34.07 3.98 6.47
C SER A 304 33.69 2.67 5.76
N LYS A 305 34.09 1.55 6.35
CA LYS A 305 33.65 0.23 5.88
C LYS A 305 32.12 0.04 5.99
N GLU A 306 31.51 0.77 6.90
CA GLU A 306 30.05 0.81 7.10
C GLU A 306 29.36 1.45 5.92
N PHE A 307 29.92 2.53 5.36
CA PHE A 307 29.43 3.14 4.14
C PHE A 307 29.55 2.20 2.93
N ASP A 308 30.66 1.49 2.79
CA ASP A 308 30.83 0.46 1.76
C ASP A 308 29.76 -0.63 1.87
N LYS A 309 29.40 -1.03 3.09
CA LYS A 309 28.31 -2.01 3.34
C LYS A 309 26.94 -1.44 2.98
N PHE A 310 26.67 -0.16 3.32
CA PHE A 310 25.45 0.52 2.96
C PHE A 310 25.27 0.55 1.43
N ILE A 311 26.29 0.99 0.69
CA ILE A 311 26.27 1.00 -0.78
C ILE A 311 26.17 -0.41 -1.36
N SER A 312 26.87 -1.38 -0.79
CA SER A 312 26.79 -2.78 -1.21
C SER A 312 25.38 -3.36 -1.03
N SER A 313 24.70 -3.00 0.07
CA SER A 313 23.32 -3.42 0.34
C SER A 313 22.35 -2.79 -0.66
N ALA A 314 22.48 -1.50 -0.97
CA ALA A 314 21.71 -0.83 -1.98
C ALA A 314 21.91 -1.45 -3.37
N LYS A 315 23.17 -1.70 -3.77
CA LYS A 315 23.51 -2.39 -5.02
C LYS A 315 22.93 -3.81 -5.09
N LYS A 316 22.93 -4.55 -3.98
CA LYS A 316 22.34 -5.89 -3.91
C LYS A 316 20.85 -5.85 -4.22
N ILE A 317 20.11 -4.87 -3.71
CA ILE A 317 18.69 -4.67 -4.03
C ILE A 317 18.54 -4.24 -5.49
N ALA A 318 19.33 -3.26 -5.96
CA ALA A 318 19.27 -2.75 -7.32
C ALA A 318 19.49 -3.85 -8.38
N ARG A 319 20.41 -4.80 -8.14
CA ARG A 319 20.65 -5.95 -9.03
C ARG A 319 19.40 -6.79 -9.29
N LEU A 320 18.47 -6.85 -8.34
CA LEU A 320 17.21 -7.57 -8.53
C LEU A 320 16.30 -6.92 -9.58
N PHE A 321 16.50 -5.64 -9.86
CA PHE A 321 15.69 -4.86 -10.81
C PHE A 321 16.43 -4.50 -12.09
N LYS A 322 17.64 -5.04 -12.31
CA LYS A 322 18.42 -4.81 -13.52
C LYS A 322 17.61 -5.13 -14.77
N GLY A 323 17.50 -4.16 -15.67
CA GLY A 323 16.70 -4.25 -16.89
C GLY A 323 15.17 -4.07 -16.69
N TYR A 324 14.69 -3.85 -15.46
CA TYR A 324 13.27 -3.63 -15.16
C TYR A 324 12.96 -2.24 -14.67
N ALA A 325 13.76 -1.72 -13.74
CA ALA A 325 13.52 -0.42 -13.13
C ALA A 325 14.84 0.32 -12.87
N ARG A 326 14.76 1.66 -12.88
CA ARG A 326 15.83 2.52 -12.39
C ARG A 326 15.86 2.44 -10.87
N CYS A 327 17.05 2.29 -10.30
CA CYS A 327 17.22 2.23 -8.85
C CYS A 327 17.99 3.43 -8.33
N SER A 328 17.56 3.95 -7.19
CA SER A 328 18.28 4.97 -6.43
C SER A 328 18.23 4.68 -4.94
N VAL A 329 19.17 5.20 -4.17
CA VAL A 329 19.21 5.09 -2.72
C VAL A 329 19.09 6.47 -2.10
N LEU A 330 18.32 6.59 -1.01
CA LEU A 330 18.28 7.78 -0.19
C LEU A 330 19.62 7.89 0.53
N TYR A 331 20.35 8.95 0.23
CA TYR A 331 21.71 9.16 0.67
C TYR A 331 21.82 10.49 1.44
N ASP A 332 22.34 10.40 2.66
CA ASP A 332 22.51 11.54 3.55
C ASP A 332 23.90 12.18 3.40
N LYS A 333 24.05 12.97 2.32
CA LYS A 333 25.33 13.67 2.06
C LYS A 333 25.60 14.84 2.99
N ASP A 334 24.55 15.42 3.58
CA ASP A 334 24.63 16.64 4.42
C ASP A 334 24.63 16.30 5.92
N ASN A 335 24.71 15.02 6.27
CA ASN A 335 24.74 14.51 7.64
C ASN A 335 23.56 14.98 8.50
N LEU A 336 22.35 14.91 7.93
CA LEU A 336 21.08 15.30 8.57
C LEU A 336 20.54 14.22 9.50
N LEU A 337 20.94 12.96 9.27
CA LEU A 337 20.51 11.80 10.03
C LEU A 337 21.57 11.38 11.05
N GLY A 338 21.11 10.92 12.21
CA GLY A 338 21.94 10.24 13.19
C GLY A 338 22.26 8.80 12.77
N LEU A 339 23.15 8.14 13.53
CA LEU A 339 23.45 6.73 13.35
C LEU A 339 22.22 5.88 13.66
N LYS A 340 21.88 4.92 12.79
CA LYS A 340 20.69 4.06 12.85
C LYS A 340 19.35 4.74 12.58
N ASP A 341 19.35 6.01 12.16
CA ASP A 341 18.13 6.67 11.76
C ASP A 341 17.65 6.18 10.39
N SER A 342 16.35 6.01 10.31
CA SER A 342 15.66 5.82 9.03
C SER A 342 15.57 7.16 8.28
N PRO A 343 15.57 7.18 6.94
CA PRO A 343 15.38 8.41 6.17
C PRO A 343 14.14 9.23 6.52
N THR A 344 13.19 8.64 7.23
CA THR A 344 11.92 9.27 7.62
C THR A 344 11.88 9.79 9.07
N ASP A 345 12.94 9.57 9.87
CA ASP A 345 12.91 9.85 11.31
C ASP A 345 12.94 11.35 11.66
N HIS A 346 13.44 12.20 10.77
CA HIS A 346 13.56 13.64 11.01
C HIS A 346 12.49 14.49 10.32
N GLY A 347 11.36 13.88 9.95
CA GLY A 347 10.21 14.57 9.40
C GLY A 347 10.33 14.91 7.91
N ARG A 348 9.31 15.64 7.44
CA ARG A 348 9.07 15.86 6.01
C ARG A 348 10.20 16.61 5.33
N GLU A 349 10.70 17.68 5.93
CA GLU A 349 11.69 18.57 5.32
C GLU A 349 13.01 17.85 5.03
N VAL A 350 13.51 17.09 6.02
CA VAL A 350 14.71 16.26 5.87
C VAL A 350 14.48 15.16 4.84
N TYR A 351 13.35 14.47 4.91
CA TYR A 351 13.01 13.42 3.94
C TYR A 351 12.94 13.94 2.49
N GLU A 352 12.32 15.10 2.23
CA GLU A 352 12.24 15.70 0.90
C GLU A 352 13.64 16.08 0.37
N LYS A 353 14.54 16.52 1.25
CA LYS A 353 15.94 16.79 0.88
C LYS A 353 16.69 15.51 0.50
N LEU A 354 16.55 14.43 1.29
CA LEU A 354 17.13 13.13 0.94
C LEU A 354 16.57 12.59 -0.39
N MET A 355 15.28 12.82 -0.64
CA MET A 355 14.64 12.45 -1.91
C MET A 355 15.20 13.24 -3.11
N ALA A 356 15.48 14.52 -2.93
CA ALA A 356 16.09 15.36 -3.97
C ALA A 356 17.54 14.95 -4.27
N ASP A 357 18.29 14.58 -3.23
CA ASP A 357 19.70 14.24 -3.29
C ASP A 357 20.00 12.75 -3.49
N ARG A 358 18.94 11.93 -3.72
CA ARG A 358 19.09 10.47 -3.87
C ARG A 358 20.09 10.09 -4.97
N MET A 359 20.94 9.15 -4.66
CA MET A 359 22.00 8.65 -5.54
C MET A 359 21.50 7.50 -6.41
N VAL A 360 21.74 7.56 -7.72
CA VAL A 360 21.48 6.46 -8.65
C VAL A 360 22.40 5.29 -8.34
N VAL A 361 21.85 4.09 -8.27
CA VAL A 361 22.59 2.87 -7.97
C VAL A 361 22.42 1.90 -9.14
N GLU A 362 23.54 1.54 -9.76
CA GLU A 362 23.56 0.49 -10.79
C GLU A 362 23.73 -0.89 -10.16
N GLY A 363 22.90 -1.84 -10.64
CA GLY A 363 22.92 -3.23 -10.18
C GLY A 363 23.82 -4.16 -11.02
#